data_04c92dae0107d5e2245e562903da283d
#
_entry.id   04c92dae0107d5e2245e562903da283d
#
_cell.length_a   1.000
_cell.length_b   1.000
_cell.length_c   1.000
_cell.angle_alpha   90.00
_cell.angle_beta   90.00
_cell.angle_gamma   90.00
#
_symmetry.space_group_name_H-M   'P 1'
#
loop_
_entity.id
_entity.type
_entity.pdbx_description
1 polymer ?
#
loop_
_entity_poly.entity_id
_entity_poly.type
_entity_poly.pdbx_seq_one_letter_code
_entity_poly.pdbx_strand_id
1 'polypeptide(L)'
;MALHLTIGNKNYSSWSFRPWIGMKAAGIAFEETVISLEAKDFKARVMAVSGAGKVPVLRDGDVRVWESLAILEYLAEKFPHAGLWPEHPAARAEARAVASEMHAGFAPLRRQLPMNMWRPVKARALDAEASANVARIETIWSEAITKSGGPFLFGKFGAADAMFAPVVSRFHTYAVAVGTAARSYMNAVIALPAWSEWRDAARREPWVLPHDEVDWPQVLKE
;
A
#
# COMPACT_ATOMS: atom_id res chain seq x y z
N MET A 1 25.93 2.06 2.75
CA MET A 1 25.10 3.13 3.31
C MET A 1 23.73 2.56 3.62
N ALA A 2 23.04 3.08 4.63
CA ALA A 2 21.69 2.64 4.96
C ALA A 2 20.67 3.14 3.91
N LEU A 3 19.67 2.32 3.60
CA LEU A 3 18.54 2.76 2.78
C LEU A 3 17.72 3.80 3.56
N HIS A 4 17.26 4.83 2.87
CA HIS A 4 16.42 5.86 3.48
C HIS A 4 15.14 6.06 2.69
N LEU A 5 13.98 5.87 3.33
CA LEU A 5 12.67 6.00 2.72
C LEU A 5 11.96 7.27 3.20
N THR A 6 11.75 8.23 2.30
CA THR A 6 10.92 9.41 2.59
C THR A 6 9.47 9.11 2.25
N ILE A 7 8.58 9.30 3.21
CA ILE A 7 7.16 8.96 3.14
C ILE A 7 6.25 10.14 3.52
N GLY A 8 4.98 10.07 3.14
CA GLY A 8 3.92 10.93 3.67
C GLY A 8 3.29 10.37 4.94
N ASN A 9 2.22 11.03 5.41
CA ASN A 9 1.45 10.60 6.59
C ASN A 9 1.07 9.13 6.51
N LYS A 10 1.35 8.38 7.56
CA LYS A 10 1.01 6.96 7.62
C LYS A 10 -0.50 6.72 7.61
N ASN A 11 -1.28 7.67 8.15
CA ASN A 11 -2.74 7.55 8.11
C ASN A 11 -3.31 7.54 6.68
N TYR A 12 -2.81 8.40 5.80
CA TYR A 12 -3.43 8.66 4.50
C TYR A 12 -2.60 8.20 3.30
N SER A 13 -1.26 8.16 3.41
CA SER A 13 -0.38 7.94 2.26
C SER A 13 -0.32 6.47 1.83
N SER A 14 -1.31 6.06 1.05
CA SER A 14 -1.36 4.71 0.49
C SER A 14 -0.17 4.39 -0.43
N TRP A 15 0.39 5.40 -1.11
CA TRP A 15 1.57 5.22 -1.95
C TRP A 15 2.83 4.92 -1.14
N SER A 16 3.00 5.60 0.02
CA SER A 16 4.12 5.35 0.93
C SER A 16 4.02 4.01 1.65
N PHE A 17 2.81 3.57 1.95
CA PHE A 17 2.57 2.30 2.65
C PHE A 17 3.10 1.09 1.85
N ARG A 18 2.98 1.11 0.51
CA ARG A 18 3.40 0.00 -0.35
C ARG A 18 4.86 -0.40 -0.20
N PRO A 19 5.85 0.45 -0.52
CA PRO A 19 7.24 0.05 -0.35
C PRO A 19 7.60 -0.15 1.12
N TRP A 20 7.01 0.61 2.03
CA TRP A 20 7.27 0.49 3.45
C TRP A 20 6.91 -0.92 3.98
N ILE A 21 5.69 -1.40 3.71
CA ILE A 21 5.27 -2.74 4.15
C ILE A 21 6.04 -3.83 3.42
N GLY A 22 6.37 -3.63 2.14
CA GLY A 22 7.21 -4.54 1.37
C GLY A 22 8.58 -4.72 1.99
N MET A 23 9.26 -3.62 2.34
CA MET A 23 10.58 -3.65 3.00
C MET A 23 10.50 -4.31 4.38
N LYS A 24 9.53 -3.94 5.19
CA LYS A 24 9.35 -4.51 6.54
C LYS A 24 9.07 -6.01 6.50
N ALA A 25 8.15 -6.46 5.65
CA ALA A 25 7.80 -7.88 5.53
C ALA A 25 8.97 -8.72 4.98
N ALA A 26 9.80 -8.13 4.13
CA ALA A 26 11.00 -8.77 3.57
C ALA A 26 12.23 -8.68 4.49
N GLY A 27 12.13 -8.07 5.67
CA GLY A 27 13.26 -7.89 6.59
C GLY A 27 14.36 -6.94 6.09
N ILE A 28 14.04 -6.08 5.13
CA ILE A 28 14.99 -5.09 4.59
C ILE A 28 15.07 -3.91 5.56
N ALA A 29 16.26 -3.67 6.10
CA ALA A 29 16.50 -2.56 7.03
C ALA A 29 16.56 -1.21 6.29
N PHE A 30 15.91 -0.20 6.84
CA PHE A 30 15.92 1.18 6.33
C PHE A 30 15.62 2.20 7.43
N GLU A 31 16.04 3.42 7.21
CA GLU A 31 15.63 4.60 7.97
C GLU A 31 14.44 5.26 7.26
N GLU A 32 13.58 5.97 8.02
CA GLU A 32 12.46 6.69 7.43
C GLU A 32 12.40 8.15 7.83
N THR A 33 11.91 8.99 6.93
CA THR A 33 11.50 10.36 7.23
C THR A 33 10.06 10.56 6.80
N VAL A 34 9.21 10.98 7.74
CA VAL A 34 7.82 11.37 7.44
C VAL A 34 7.76 12.86 7.13
N ILE A 35 7.17 13.22 5.99
CA ILE A 35 6.84 14.60 5.64
C ILE A 35 5.31 14.72 5.60
N SER A 36 4.74 15.54 6.46
CA SER A 36 3.29 15.77 6.45
C SER A 36 2.82 16.30 5.09
N LEU A 37 1.81 15.65 4.52
CA LEU A 37 1.19 16.05 3.25
C LEU A 37 0.50 17.42 3.33
N GLU A 38 0.14 17.87 4.57
CA GLU A 38 -0.43 19.18 4.86
C GLU A 38 0.63 20.25 5.20
N ALA A 39 1.91 19.86 5.25
CA ALA A 39 2.95 20.85 5.53
C ALA A 39 3.02 21.90 4.42
N LYS A 40 3.03 23.18 4.78
CA LYS A 40 3.13 24.28 3.80
C LYS A 40 4.36 24.19 2.91
N ASP A 41 5.42 23.59 3.42
CA ASP A 41 6.70 23.37 2.74
C ASP A 41 6.81 21.93 2.15
N PHE A 42 5.74 21.13 2.15
CA PHE A 42 5.76 19.75 1.64
C PHE A 42 6.44 19.63 0.29
N LYS A 43 5.97 20.43 -0.69
CA LYS A 43 6.51 20.37 -2.04
C LYS A 43 8.01 20.70 -2.09
N ALA A 44 8.43 21.73 -1.37
CA ALA A 44 9.85 22.12 -1.32
C ALA A 44 10.72 21.01 -0.70
N ARG A 45 10.27 20.44 0.43
CA ARG A 45 10.95 19.33 1.11
C ARG A 45 11.07 18.08 0.23
N VAL A 46 9.98 17.69 -0.45
CA VAL A 46 10.01 16.51 -1.32
C VAL A 46 10.83 16.77 -2.58
N MET A 47 10.76 17.98 -3.16
CA MET A 47 11.60 18.37 -4.30
C MET A 47 13.11 18.35 -3.97
N ALA A 48 13.49 18.59 -2.72
CA ALA A 48 14.88 18.48 -2.28
C ALA A 48 15.41 17.04 -2.29
N VAL A 49 14.53 16.04 -2.17
CA VAL A 49 14.90 14.61 -2.18
C VAL A 49 14.60 13.93 -3.50
N SER A 50 13.62 14.42 -4.28
CA SER A 50 13.25 13.87 -5.59
C SER A 50 12.62 14.94 -6.47
N GLY A 51 13.07 15.05 -7.73
CA GLY A 51 12.48 15.97 -8.71
C GLY A 51 11.02 15.70 -9.06
N ALA A 52 10.46 14.54 -8.67
CA ALA A 52 9.06 14.21 -8.88
C ALA A 52 8.08 14.98 -7.96
N GLY A 53 8.57 15.54 -6.84
CA GLY A 53 7.74 16.29 -5.89
C GLY A 53 6.62 15.46 -5.24
N LYS A 54 6.79 14.15 -5.15
CA LYS A 54 5.84 13.17 -4.60
C LYS A 54 6.54 12.17 -3.69
N VAL A 55 5.81 11.60 -2.77
CA VAL A 55 6.23 10.48 -1.92
C VAL A 55 5.55 9.18 -2.38
N PRO A 56 6.17 8.00 -2.17
CA PRO A 56 7.46 7.74 -1.50
C PRO A 56 8.69 8.01 -2.38
N VAL A 57 9.83 8.22 -1.73
CA VAL A 57 11.14 8.29 -2.38
C VAL A 57 12.13 7.43 -1.59
N LEU A 58 12.78 6.49 -2.26
CA LEU A 58 13.88 5.71 -1.70
C LEU A 58 15.21 6.34 -2.11
N ARG A 59 16.12 6.49 -1.16
CA ARG A 59 17.52 6.86 -1.39
C ARG A 59 18.43 5.72 -0.94
N ASP A 60 19.39 5.38 -1.80
CA ASP A 60 20.46 4.42 -1.55
C ASP A 60 21.78 5.02 -2.03
N GLY A 61 22.50 5.67 -1.12
CA GLY A 61 23.66 6.51 -1.51
C GLY A 61 23.23 7.62 -2.45
N ASP A 62 23.78 7.62 -3.68
CA ASP A 62 23.48 8.59 -4.74
C ASP A 62 22.27 8.18 -5.60
N VAL A 63 21.82 6.93 -5.47
CA VAL A 63 20.63 6.43 -6.20
C VAL A 63 19.36 6.97 -5.55
N ARG A 64 18.46 7.50 -6.38
CA ARG A 64 17.14 7.98 -5.98
C ARG A 64 16.09 7.27 -6.81
N VAL A 65 15.15 6.61 -6.14
CA VAL A 65 14.03 5.90 -6.78
C VAL A 65 12.72 6.45 -6.23
N TRP A 66 11.83 6.82 -7.12
CA TRP A 66 10.46 7.23 -6.80
C TRP A 66 9.49 6.35 -7.55
N GLU A 67 8.18 6.46 -7.26
CA GLU A 67 7.11 5.54 -7.60
C GLU A 67 7.19 4.21 -6.84
N SER A 68 6.10 3.86 -6.18
CA SER A 68 6.07 2.73 -5.24
C SER A 68 6.44 1.38 -5.89
N LEU A 69 6.02 1.16 -7.13
CA LEU A 69 6.34 -0.07 -7.86
C LEU A 69 7.81 -0.10 -8.28
N ALA A 70 8.36 1.03 -8.76
CA ALA A 70 9.77 1.12 -9.13
C ALA A 70 10.69 0.91 -7.91
N ILE A 71 10.28 1.39 -6.74
CA ILE A 71 11.02 1.14 -5.48
C ILE A 71 11.05 -0.38 -5.19
N LEU A 72 9.90 -1.07 -5.30
CA LEU A 72 9.83 -2.51 -5.07
C LEU A 72 10.65 -3.31 -6.09
N GLU A 73 10.67 -2.90 -7.36
CA GLU A 73 11.54 -3.51 -8.40
C GLU A 73 13.02 -3.31 -8.07
N TYR A 74 13.43 -2.08 -7.74
CA TYR A 74 14.81 -1.80 -7.34
C TYR A 74 15.25 -2.65 -6.14
N LEU A 75 14.38 -2.77 -5.13
CA LEU A 75 14.66 -3.58 -3.95
C LEU A 75 14.74 -5.08 -4.28
N ALA A 76 13.92 -5.57 -5.20
CA ALA A 76 13.96 -6.96 -5.64
C ALA A 76 15.28 -7.32 -6.35
N GLU A 77 15.83 -6.39 -7.15
CA GLU A 77 17.13 -6.54 -7.78
C GLU A 77 18.29 -6.46 -6.77
N LYS A 78 18.21 -5.50 -5.85
CA LYS A 78 19.24 -5.28 -4.83
C LYS A 78 19.28 -6.38 -3.78
N PHE A 79 18.13 -6.96 -3.44
CA PHE A 79 17.97 -8.00 -2.42
C PHE A 79 17.24 -9.22 -3.00
N PRO A 80 17.88 -9.98 -3.93
CA PRO A 80 17.21 -11.11 -4.59
C PRO A 80 16.72 -12.18 -3.61
N HIS A 81 17.41 -12.36 -2.49
CA HIS A 81 17.01 -13.33 -1.45
C HIS A 81 15.79 -12.88 -0.61
N ALA A 82 15.40 -11.63 -0.70
CA ALA A 82 14.19 -11.12 -0.01
C ALA A 82 12.87 -11.67 -0.61
N GLY A 83 12.94 -12.24 -1.84
CA GLY A 83 11.81 -12.93 -2.46
C GLY A 83 10.61 -12.03 -2.76
N LEU A 84 10.86 -10.73 -3.07
CA LEU A 84 9.79 -9.78 -3.37
C LEU A 84 8.96 -10.16 -4.59
N TRP A 85 9.53 -10.91 -5.54
CA TRP A 85 8.81 -11.50 -6.66
C TRP A 85 8.92 -13.03 -6.66
N PRO A 86 7.92 -13.75 -7.22
CA PRO A 86 7.97 -15.20 -7.38
C PRO A 86 9.20 -15.65 -8.17
N GLU A 87 9.78 -16.79 -7.79
CA GLU A 87 10.93 -17.38 -8.49
C GLU A 87 10.56 -17.90 -9.87
N HIS A 88 9.36 -18.53 -9.98
CA HIS A 88 8.89 -19.08 -11.25
C HIS A 88 8.57 -17.94 -12.25
N PRO A 89 9.12 -17.95 -13.47
CA PRO A 89 9.00 -16.84 -14.42
C PRO A 89 7.55 -16.47 -14.78
N ALA A 90 6.66 -17.46 -14.99
CA ALA A 90 5.26 -17.19 -15.33
C ALA A 90 4.51 -16.55 -14.15
N ALA A 91 4.69 -17.05 -12.93
CA ALA A 91 4.11 -16.46 -11.72
C ALA A 91 4.65 -15.04 -11.48
N ARG A 92 5.94 -14.83 -11.73
CA ARG A 92 6.55 -13.49 -11.63
C ARG A 92 5.98 -12.50 -12.65
N ALA A 93 5.76 -12.94 -13.88
CA ALA A 93 5.12 -12.11 -14.90
C ALA A 93 3.69 -11.74 -14.50
N GLU A 94 2.90 -12.69 -14.01
CA GLU A 94 1.55 -12.45 -13.52
C GLU A 94 1.54 -11.51 -12.30
N ALA A 95 2.46 -11.70 -11.34
CA ALA A 95 2.61 -10.83 -10.16
C ALA A 95 2.91 -9.37 -10.56
N ARG A 96 3.79 -9.17 -11.55
CA ARG A 96 4.07 -7.84 -12.10
C ARG A 96 2.87 -7.24 -12.83
N ALA A 97 2.11 -8.05 -13.57
CA ALA A 97 0.93 -7.59 -14.28
C ALA A 97 -0.13 -7.07 -13.29
N VAL A 98 -0.48 -7.85 -12.28
CA VAL A 98 -1.48 -7.42 -11.28
C VAL A 98 -0.99 -6.26 -10.42
N ALA A 99 0.30 -6.19 -10.11
CA ALA A 99 0.91 -5.06 -9.41
C ALA A 99 0.84 -3.77 -10.24
N SER A 100 1.08 -3.87 -11.55
CA SER A 100 0.99 -2.74 -12.48
C SER A 100 -0.46 -2.29 -12.68
N GLU A 101 -1.41 -3.23 -12.78
CA GLU A 101 -2.85 -2.92 -12.83
C GLU A 101 -3.28 -2.17 -11.56
N MET A 102 -2.80 -2.61 -10.37
CA MET A 102 -3.06 -1.89 -9.12
C MET A 102 -2.38 -0.52 -9.10
N HIS A 103 -1.20 -0.38 -9.67
CA HIS A 103 -0.50 0.90 -9.74
C HIS A 103 -1.28 1.93 -10.57
N ALA A 104 -1.71 1.57 -11.76
CA ALA A 104 -2.31 2.49 -12.74
C ALA A 104 -3.83 2.62 -12.61
N GLY A 105 -4.52 1.60 -12.09
CA GLY A 105 -5.97 1.47 -12.12
C GLY A 105 -6.70 1.86 -10.83
N PHE A 106 -7.99 1.52 -10.84
CA PHE A 106 -8.91 1.59 -9.68
C PHE A 106 -9.11 3.01 -9.11
N ALA A 107 -9.11 4.03 -9.97
CA ALA A 107 -9.32 5.41 -9.56
C ALA A 107 -10.69 5.67 -8.89
N PRO A 108 -11.83 5.11 -9.36
CA PRO A 108 -13.12 5.24 -8.68
C PRO A 108 -13.08 4.72 -7.23
N LEU A 109 -12.52 3.53 -7.02
CA LEU A 109 -12.35 2.95 -5.69
C LEU A 109 -11.53 3.86 -4.77
N ARG A 110 -10.41 4.39 -5.27
CA ARG A 110 -9.52 5.25 -4.47
C ARG A 110 -10.19 6.54 -4.05
N ARG A 111 -11.03 7.13 -4.91
CA ARG A 111 -11.78 8.35 -4.61
C ARG A 111 -12.85 8.11 -3.57
N GLN A 112 -13.58 7.00 -3.67
CA GLN A 112 -14.70 6.71 -2.77
C GLN A 112 -14.27 6.14 -1.43
N LEU A 113 -13.18 5.39 -1.41
CA LEU A 113 -12.61 4.76 -0.22
C LEU A 113 -11.17 5.24 -0.02
N PRO A 114 -10.91 6.49 0.39
CA PRO A 114 -9.56 6.95 0.72
C PRO A 114 -8.98 6.10 1.85
N MET A 115 -7.65 5.87 1.85
CA MET A 115 -7.01 5.17 2.95
C MET A 115 -7.04 6.05 4.20
N ASN A 116 -7.58 5.52 5.29
CA ASN A 116 -7.65 6.17 6.59
C ASN A 116 -7.53 5.11 7.68
N MET A 117 -6.37 5.08 8.38
CA MET A 117 -6.08 4.11 9.45
C MET A 117 -6.73 4.48 10.79
N TRP A 118 -7.25 5.69 10.91
CA TRP A 118 -7.93 6.17 12.12
C TRP A 118 -9.39 5.78 12.15
N ARG A 119 -10.00 5.77 10.96
CA ARG A 119 -11.44 5.67 10.84
C ARG A 119 -11.96 4.32 11.39
N PRO A 120 -12.96 4.34 12.29
CA PRO A 120 -13.66 3.14 12.73
C PRO A 120 -14.24 2.36 11.56
N VAL A 121 -14.27 1.05 11.68
CA VAL A 121 -14.86 0.18 10.65
C VAL A 121 -16.35 0.50 10.48
N LYS A 122 -16.70 1.05 9.32
CA LYS A 122 -18.07 1.44 9.01
C LYS A 122 -18.35 1.35 7.52
N ALA A 123 -19.37 0.61 7.15
CA ALA A 123 -19.76 0.40 5.76
C ALA A 123 -20.04 1.75 5.04
N ARG A 124 -19.68 1.80 3.77
CA ARG A 124 -19.96 2.89 2.86
C ARG A 124 -20.52 2.36 1.55
N ALA A 125 -21.58 2.98 1.05
CA ALA A 125 -22.13 2.67 -0.26
C ALA A 125 -21.15 3.04 -1.38
N LEU A 126 -21.06 2.20 -2.40
CA LEU A 126 -20.24 2.38 -3.58
C LEU A 126 -21.14 2.65 -4.78
N ASP A 127 -20.67 3.48 -5.70
CA ASP A 127 -21.29 3.59 -7.02
C ASP A 127 -20.94 2.37 -7.91
N ALA A 128 -21.49 2.36 -9.11
CA ALA A 128 -21.30 1.26 -10.04
C ALA A 128 -19.83 1.08 -10.47
N GLU A 129 -19.08 2.19 -10.64
CA GLU A 129 -17.68 2.14 -11.07
C GLU A 129 -16.78 1.58 -9.94
N ALA A 130 -16.96 2.05 -8.72
CA ALA A 130 -16.20 1.53 -7.57
C ALA A 130 -16.58 0.07 -7.28
N SER A 131 -17.86 -0.30 -7.42
CA SER A 131 -18.31 -1.69 -7.27
C SER A 131 -17.68 -2.60 -8.33
N ALA A 132 -17.57 -2.16 -9.58
CA ALA A 132 -16.86 -2.90 -10.62
C ALA A 132 -15.36 -3.05 -10.30
N ASN A 133 -14.74 -2.02 -9.69
CA ASN A 133 -13.35 -2.12 -9.22
C ASN A 133 -13.20 -3.17 -8.09
N VAL A 134 -14.14 -3.24 -7.14
CA VAL A 134 -14.15 -4.26 -6.10
C VAL A 134 -14.21 -5.65 -6.73
N ALA A 135 -15.17 -5.89 -7.64
CA ALA A 135 -15.33 -7.17 -8.32
C ALA A 135 -14.05 -7.59 -9.08
N ARG A 136 -13.42 -6.65 -9.79
CA ARG A 136 -12.14 -6.93 -10.50
C ARG A 136 -11.02 -7.31 -9.53
N ILE A 137 -10.89 -6.61 -8.41
CA ILE A 137 -9.90 -6.90 -7.39
C ILE A 137 -10.14 -8.29 -6.76
N GLU A 138 -11.40 -8.63 -6.45
CA GLU A 138 -11.74 -9.96 -5.95
C GLU A 138 -11.38 -11.07 -6.94
N THR A 139 -11.62 -10.86 -8.23
CA THR A 139 -11.20 -11.79 -9.28
C THR A 139 -9.69 -11.99 -9.25
N ILE A 140 -8.91 -10.90 -9.27
CA ILE A 140 -7.43 -10.96 -9.20
C ILE A 140 -6.98 -11.76 -7.98
N TRP A 141 -7.51 -11.44 -6.79
CA TRP A 141 -7.09 -12.09 -5.56
C TRP A 141 -7.48 -13.58 -5.55
N SER A 142 -8.70 -13.90 -5.94
CA SER A 142 -9.19 -15.30 -5.94
C SER A 142 -8.41 -16.17 -6.92
N GLU A 143 -8.13 -15.67 -8.13
CA GLU A 143 -7.35 -16.41 -9.13
C GLU A 143 -5.91 -16.64 -8.66
N ALA A 144 -5.24 -15.60 -8.16
CA ALA A 144 -3.86 -15.69 -7.68
C ALA A 144 -3.73 -16.65 -6.50
N ILE A 145 -4.64 -16.55 -5.50
CA ILE A 145 -4.66 -17.42 -4.33
C ILE A 145 -4.95 -18.87 -4.71
N THR A 146 -5.91 -19.11 -5.61
CA THR A 146 -6.25 -20.46 -6.08
C THR A 146 -5.02 -21.12 -6.75
N LYS A 147 -4.29 -20.38 -7.57
CA LYS A 147 -3.08 -20.89 -8.24
C LYS A 147 -1.92 -21.12 -7.28
N SER A 148 -1.73 -20.25 -6.30
CA SER A 148 -0.57 -20.27 -5.39
C SER A 148 -0.76 -21.16 -4.16
N GLY A 149 -2.00 -21.46 -3.79
CA GLY A 149 -2.37 -22.11 -2.54
C GLY A 149 -2.40 -21.18 -1.32
N GLY A 150 -2.23 -19.86 -1.51
CA GLY A 150 -2.25 -18.85 -0.44
C GLY A 150 -1.10 -18.99 0.58
N PRO A 151 -1.14 -18.28 1.73
CA PRO A 151 -2.15 -17.30 2.13
C PRO A 151 -2.03 -15.94 1.43
N PHE A 152 -0.94 -15.66 0.71
CA PHE A 152 -0.70 -14.44 -0.06
C PHE A 152 -0.88 -14.70 -1.55
N LEU A 153 -0.98 -13.64 -2.36
CA LEU A 153 -1.34 -13.72 -3.78
C LEU A 153 -0.47 -14.71 -4.57
N PHE A 154 0.82 -14.78 -4.24
CA PHE A 154 1.77 -15.69 -4.90
C PHE A 154 2.48 -16.61 -3.89
N GLY A 155 1.77 -17.03 -2.85
CA GLY A 155 2.22 -17.98 -1.82
C GLY A 155 2.86 -17.29 -0.61
N LYS A 156 3.95 -16.55 -0.80
CA LYS A 156 4.60 -15.72 0.22
C LYS A 156 4.27 -14.25 0.00
N PHE A 157 4.30 -13.45 1.08
CA PHE A 157 4.12 -12.00 0.96
C PHE A 157 5.22 -11.40 0.08
N GLY A 158 4.80 -10.70 -0.97
CA GLY A 158 5.70 -10.10 -1.94
C GLY A 158 5.28 -8.71 -2.40
N ALA A 159 5.90 -8.25 -3.48
CA ALA A 159 5.65 -6.92 -4.03
C ALA A 159 4.19 -6.74 -4.51
N ALA A 160 3.57 -7.78 -5.07
CA ALA A 160 2.16 -7.73 -5.45
C ALA A 160 1.27 -7.48 -4.21
N ASP A 161 1.50 -8.19 -3.12
CA ASP A 161 0.76 -7.99 -1.86
C ASP A 161 1.00 -6.60 -1.28
N ALA A 162 2.23 -6.11 -1.32
CA ALA A 162 2.57 -4.76 -0.89
C ALA A 162 1.82 -3.70 -1.71
N MET A 163 1.65 -3.91 -3.02
CA MET A 163 0.87 -3.03 -3.88
C MET A 163 -0.63 -3.04 -3.54
N PHE A 164 -1.18 -4.18 -3.10
CA PHE A 164 -2.57 -4.32 -2.68
C PHE A 164 -2.81 -4.03 -1.19
N ALA A 165 -1.80 -3.92 -0.33
CA ALA A 165 -1.98 -3.64 1.09
C ALA A 165 -2.87 -2.41 1.39
N PRO A 166 -2.77 -1.26 0.67
CA PRO A 166 -3.70 -0.16 0.86
C PRO A 166 -5.15 -0.49 0.47
N VAL A 167 -5.37 -1.45 -0.44
CA VAL A 167 -6.73 -1.91 -0.79
C VAL A 167 -7.31 -2.74 0.34
N VAL A 168 -6.49 -3.60 0.93
CA VAL A 168 -6.87 -4.36 2.14
C VAL A 168 -7.31 -3.40 3.25
N SER A 169 -6.55 -2.30 3.47
CA SER A 169 -6.96 -1.25 4.42
C SER A 169 -8.31 -0.66 4.08
N ARG A 170 -8.52 -0.25 2.82
CA ARG A 170 -9.80 0.31 2.37
C ARG A 170 -10.96 -0.66 2.56
N PHE A 171 -10.81 -1.91 2.14
CA PHE A 171 -11.86 -2.91 2.26
C PHE A 171 -12.19 -3.22 3.71
N HIS A 172 -11.18 -3.23 4.59
CA HIS A 172 -11.38 -3.38 6.03
C HIS A 172 -12.11 -2.18 6.63
N THR A 173 -11.57 -0.97 6.48
CA THR A 173 -12.09 0.28 7.07
C THR A 173 -13.53 0.56 6.64
N TYR A 174 -13.86 0.32 5.37
CA TYR A 174 -15.20 0.58 4.84
C TYR A 174 -16.12 -0.64 4.81
N ALA A 175 -15.73 -1.72 5.51
CA ALA A 175 -16.51 -2.97 5.64
C ALA A 175 -17.01 -3.49 4.28
N VAL A 176 -16.16 -3.44 3.24
CA VAL A 176 -16.51 -3.92 1.91
C VAL A 176 -16.84 -5.41 1.97
N ALA A 177 -18.00 -5.78 1.44
CA ALA A 177 -18.39 -7.18 1.34
C ALA A 177 -17.52 -7.87 0.28
N VAL A 178 -16.88 -8.97 0.67
CA VAL A 178 -16.01 -9.78 -0.19
C VAL A 178 -16.20 -11.27 0.08
N GLY A 179 -15.91 -12.10 -0.90
CA GLY A 179 -15.96 -13.56 -0.78
C GLY A 179 -14.91 -14.12 0.18
N THR A 180 -15.04 -15.40 0.51
CA THR A 180 -14.23 -16.09 1.53
C THR A 180 -12.73 -16.04 1.23
N ALA A 181 -12.32 -16.27 -0.02
CA ALA A 181 -10.90 -16.25 -0.40
C ALA A 181 -10.28 -14.87 -0.18
N ALA A 182 -10.96 -13.80 -0.65
CA ALA A 182 -10.52 -12.43 -0.45
C ALA A 182 -10.48 -12.06 1.04
N ARG A 183 -11.47 -12.50 1.83
CA ARG A 183 -11.48 -12.28 3.28
C ARG A 183 -10.30 -12.96 3.97
N SER A 184 -9.99 -14.19 3.62
CA SER A 184 -8.83 -14.91 4.16
C SER A 184 -7.52 -14.22 3.84
N TYR A 185 -7.35 -13.75 2.60
CA TYR A 185 -6.21 -12.95 2.18
C TYR A 185 -6.08 -11.65 2.97
N MET A 186 -7.18 -10.88 3.09
CA MET A 186 -7.19 -9.66 3.90
C MET A 186 -6.75 -9.92 5.34
N ASN A 187 -7.26 -10.99 5.95
CA ASN A 187 -6.89 -11.36 7.31
C ASN A 187 -5.39 -11.70 7.43
N ALA A 188 -4.83 -12.41 6.45
CA ALA A 188 -3.40 -12.73 6.42
C ALA A 188 -2.53 -11.45 6.33
N VAL A 189 -2.92 -10.48 5.48
CA VAL A 189 -2.20 -9.20 5.36
C VAL A 189 -2.32 -8.38 6.66
N ILE A 190 -3.50 -8.29 7.25
CA ILE A 190 -3.75 -7.54 8.50
C ILE A 190 -3.00 -8.16 9.68
N ALA A 191 -2.78 -9.47 9.68
CA ALA A 191 -2.05 -10.17 10.73
C ALA A 191 -0.51 -9.94 10.70
N LEU A 192 0.03 -9.30 9.67
CA LEU A 192 1.45 -9.02 9.59
C LEU A 192 1.90 -8.06 10.71
N PRO A 193 3.02 -8.32 11.39
CA PRO A 193 3.60 -7.37 12.36
C PRO A 193 3.82 -5.98 11.75
N ALA A 194 4.25 -5.92 10.48
CA ALA A 194 4.44 -4.68 9.73
C ALA A 194 3.14 -3.88 9.57
N TRP A 195 2.00 -4.55 9.41
CA TRP A 195 0.70 -3.88 9.38
C TRP A 195 0.39 -3.19 10.70
N SER A 196 0.56 -3.89 11.81
CA SER A 196 0.32 -3.33 13.15
C SER A 196 1.25 -2.16 13.44
N GLU A 197 2.54 -2.29 13.10
CA GLU A 197 3.53 -1.21 13.26
C GLU A 197 3.12 0.06 12.49
N TRP A 198 2.69 -0.09 11.23
CA TRP A 198 2.24 1.04 10.42
C TRP A 198 0.98 1.69 11.01
N ARG A 199 -0.05 0.88 11.30
CA ARG A 199 -1.32 1.35 11.86
C ARG A 199 -1.11 2.09 13.19
N ASP A 200 -0.32 1.53 14.09
CA ASP A 200 -0.10 2.11 15.41
C ASP A 200 0.71 3.42 15.32
N ALA A 201 1.61 3.53 14.34
CA ALA A 201 2.29 4.78 14.05
C ALA A 201 1.33 5.81 13.44
N ALA A 202 0.46 5.40 12.49
CA ALA A 202 -0.56 6.25 11.89
C ALA A 202 -1.51 6.84 12.95
N ARG A 203 -1.92 6.03 13.94
CA ARG A 203 -2.82 6.46 15.03
C ARG A 203 -2.22 7.55 15.93
N ARG A 204 -0.90 7.67 15.99
CA ARG A 204 -0.20 8.72 16.74
C ARG A 204 0.01 10.01 15.97
N GLU A 205 -0.25 10.03 14.67
CA GLU A 205 -0.09 11.24 13.86
C GLU A 205 -1.12 12.31 14.23
N PRO A 206 -0.74 13.60 14.26
CA PRO A 206 -1.68 14.68 14.58
C PRO A 206 -2.38 15.27 13.36
N TRP A 207 -1.93 14.96 12.14
CA TRP A 207 -2.32 15.64 10.91
C TRP A 207 -3.62 15.09 10.32
N VAL A 208 -4.51 15.97 9.91
CA VAL A 208 -5.79 15.65 9.25
C VAL A 208 -5.74 16.14 7.82
N LEU A 209 -6.09 15.27 6.87
CA LEU A 209 -6.28 15.62 5.46
C LEU A 209 -7.79 15.69 5.16
N PRO A 210 -8.41 16.89 5.09
CA PRO A 210 -9.85 17.01 4.92
C PRO A 210 -10.42 16.30 3.70
N HIS A 211 -9.65 16.26 2.59
CA HIS A 211 -10.09 15.62 1.35
C HIS A 211 -10.06 14.07 1.39
N ASP A 212 -9.38 13.49 2.39
CA ASP A 212 -9.36 12.04 2.64
C ASP A 212 -10.29 11.64 3.80
N GLU A 213 -10.96 12.60 4.44
CA GLU A 213 -11.97 12.38 5.49
C GLU A 213 -13.38 12.32 4.87
N VAL A 214 -13.88 11.10 4.69
CA VAL A 214 -15.21 10.89 4.05
C VAL A 214 -16.40 11.41 4.86
N ASP A 215 -16.19 11.60 6.16
CA ASP A 215 -17.21 12.12 7.09
C ASP A 215 -16.97 13.61 7.42
N TRP A 216 -16.07 14.31 6.69
CA TRP A 216 -15.75 15.71 6.92
C TRP A 216 -17.00 16.59 7.05
N PRO A 217 -17.05 17.56 8.01
CA PRO A 217 -15.96 18.00 8.90
C PRO A 217 -15.73 17.15 10.14
N GLN A 218 -16.44 16.06 10.32
CA GLN A 218 -16.22 15.13 11.44
C GLN A 218 -15.05 14.21 11.16
N VAL A 219 -14.05 14.23 12.03
CA VAL A 219 -12.90 13.30 12.00
C VAL A 219 -13.16 12.18 13.00
N LEU A 220 -13.33 10.95 12.47
CA LEU A 220 -13.56 9.78 13.30
C LEU A 220 -12.23 9.08 13.57
N LYS A 221 -11.90 8.86 14.85
CA LYS A 221 -10.69 8.17 15.31
C LYS A 221 -11.07 7.06 16.28
N GLU A 222 -10.52 5.85 16.06
CA GLU A 222 -10.46 4.76 17.04
C GLU A 222 -9.31 4.93 18.02
#